data_03890d19cbf52a820265c09456263b8b
#
_entry.id   03890d19cbf52a820265c09456263b8b
#
_cell.length_a   1.000
_cell.length_b   1.000
_cell.length_c   1.000
_cell.angle_alpha   90.00
_cell.angle_beta   90.00
_cell.angle_gamma   90.00
#
_symmetry.space_group_name_H-M   'P 1'
#
loop_
_entity.id
_entity.type
_entity.pdbx_description
1 polymer ?
#
loop_
_entity_poly.entity_id
_entity_poly.type
_entity_poly.pdbx_seq_one_letter_code
_entity_poly.pdbx_strand_id
1 'polypeptide(L)'
;LDRANIYYEKFIKRFPTPKEMSNATKKEVLSLWSGLGYNSRALRLYETSKILSKKSFNSIYPNFDVLPGVGKYTKSALLSFAYEEKVIAQDTNVIRIFSRFFGIENPQNFIEKNEKNILKNIKSRKFNQILMDFGSKICTSRNPLCTECVLEANCKKFFSNTKYTPVPFKGSN
;
A
#
# COMPACT_ATOMS: atom_id res chain seq x y z
N LEU A 1 9.81 0.76 11.44
CA LEU A 1 8.70 1.69 11.80
C LEU A 1 9.25 3.01 12.34
N ASP A 2 10.26 3.02 13.21
CA ASP A 2 10.77 4.23 13.87
C ASP A 2 11.32 5.27 12.89
N ARG A 3 12.05 4.80 11.86
CA ARG A 3 12.60 5.71 10.84
C ARG A 3 11.51 6.44 10.06
N ALA A 4 10.46 5.74 9.65
CA ALA A 4 9.34 6.35 8.90
C ALA A 4 8.60 7.39 9.75
N ASN A 5 8.41 7.12 11.05
CA ASN A 5 7.76 8.06 11.97
C ASN A 5 8.56 9.36 12.12
N ILE A 6 9.89 9.28 12.28
CA ILE A 6 10.75 10.47 12.39
C ILE A 6 10.61 11.37 11.15
N TYR A 7 10.60 10.76 9.94
CA TYR A 7 10.43 11.53 8.72
C TYR A 7 9.01 12.09 8.58
N TYR A 8 8.00 11.31 8.95
CA TYR A 8 6.61 11.76 8.95
C TYR A 8 6.41 12.98 9.84
N GLU A 9 6.87 12.93 11.08
CA GLU A 9 6.77 14.06 12.03
C GLU A 9 7.47 15.32 11.51
N LYS A 10 8.68 15.19 10.99
CA LYS A 10 9.42 16.32 10.38
C LYS A 10 8.65 16.91 9.20
N PHE A 11 8.07 16.04 8.37
CA PHE A 11 7.34 16.45 7.18
C PHE A 11 6.04 17.19 7.54
N ILE A 12 5.24 16.64 8.46
CA ILE A 12 3.99 17.26 8.93
C ILE A 12 4.26 18.56 9.70
N LYS A 13 5.33 18.60 10.51
CA LYS A 13 5.72 19.83 11.21
C LYS A 13 6.05 20.95 10.24
N ARG A 14 6.72 20.65 9.13
CA ARG A 14 7.10 21.66 8.14
C ARG A 14 5.97 21.97 7.14
N PHE A 15 5.19 20.97 6.77
CA PHE A 15 4.11 21.04 5.80
C PHE A 15 2.80 20.49 6.38
N PRO A 16 2.18 21.17 7.36
CA PRO A 16 0.96 20.69 8.00
C PRO A 16 -0.24 20.64 7.03
N THR A 17 -0.21 21.42 5.96
CA THR A 17 -1.27 21.43 4.94
C THR A 17 -0.71 21.33 3.52
N PRO A 18 -1.51 20.86 2.55
CA PRO A 18 -1.13 20.88 1.14
C PRO A 18 -0.76 22.27 0.63
N LYS A 19 -1.39 23.32 1.15
CA LYS A 19 -1.14 24.71 0.77
C LYS A 19 0.29 25.13 1.12
N GLU A 20 0.73 24.81 2.32
CA GLU A 20 2.09 25.13 2.78
C GLU A 20 3.14 24.37 1.98
N MET A 21 2.89 23.10 1.69
CA MET A 21 3.78 22.32 0.84
C MET A 21 3.82 22.85 -0.60
N SER A 22 2.68 23.28 -1.15
CA SER A 22 2.61 23.82 -2.52
C SER A 22 3.39 25.11 -2.71
N ASN A 23 3.58 25.87 -1.63
CA ASN A 23 4.36 27.11 -1.60
C ASN A 23 5.87 26.90 -1.39
N ALA A 24 6.28 25.69 -1.04
CA ALA A 24 7.69 25.34 -0.86
C ALA A 24 8.43 25.23 -2.20
N THR A 25 9.75 25.17 -2.15
CA THR A 25 10.58 24.82 -3.31
C THR A 25 10.75 23.30 -3.42
N LYS A 26 10.95 22.79 -4.64
CA LYS A 26 11.30 21.36 -4.85
C LYS A 26 12.54 20.96 -4.06
N LYS A 27 13.52 21.86 -3.95
CA LYS A 27 14.76 21.62 -3.18
C LYS A 27 14.46 21.39 -1.70
N GLU A 28 13.59 22.19 -1.10
CA GLU A 28 13.18 22.06 0.30
C GLU A 28 12.45 20.73 0.55
N VAL A 29 11.50 20.35 -0.31
CA VAL A 29 10.78 19.10 -0.22
C VAL A 29 11.74 17.90 -0.32
N LEU A 30 12.67 17.91 -1.28
CA LEU A 30 13.68 16.87 -1.46
C LEU A 30 14.66 16.80 -0.29
N SER A 31 15.05 17.94 0.30
CA SER A 31 15.92 17.98 1.48
C SER A 31 15.29 17.25 2.67
N LEU A 32 14.01 17.50 2.95
CA LEU A 32 13.26 16.78 4.00
C LEU A 32 13.04 15.30 3.70
N TRP A 33 12.99 14.93 2.43
CA TRP A 33 12.85 13.54 1.98
C TRP A 33 14.16 12.76 1.96
N SER A 34 15.29 13.47 2.09
CA SER A 34 16.64 12.88 1.98
C SER A 34 16.81 11.73 2.96
N GLY A 35 17.27 10.57 2.46
CA GLY A 35 17.43 9.33 3.24
C GLY A 35 16.26 8.34 3.16
N LEU A 36 15.10 8.71 2.60
CA LEU A 36 13.99 7.78 2.35
C LEU A 36 14.09 7.03 1.01
N GLY A 37 14.93 7.53 0.10
CA GLY A 37 15.05 7.00 -1.26
C GLY A 37 13.82 7.27 -2.15
N TYR A 38 13.93 6.89 -3.42
CA TYR A 38 12.86 7.09 -4.41
C TYR A 38 12.33 8.53 -4.44
N ASN A 39 13.20 9.49 -4.72
CA ASN A 39 12.92 10.93 -4.72
C ASN A 39 11.73 11.34 -5.62
N SER A 40 11.43 10.53 -6.64
CA SER A 40 10.25 10.73 -7.48
C SER A 40 8.95 10.73 -6.69
N ARG A 41 8.86 10.01 -5.55
CA ARG A 41 7.68 10.03 -4.67
C ARG A 41 7.50 11.40 -4.01
N ALA A 42 8.60 12.01 -3.55
CA ALA A 42 8.57 13.35 -2.97
C ALA A 42 8.10 14.39 -4.00
N LEU A 43 8.59 14.30 -5.23
CA LEU A 43 8.18 15.20 -6.31
C LEU A 43 6.70 15.01 -6.68
N ARG A 44 6.23 13.77 -6.76
CA ARG A 44 4.80 13.48 -7.00
C ARG A 44 3.92 13.99 -5.85
N LEU A 45 4.35 13.84 -4.60
CA LEU A 45 3.66 14.39 -3.44
C LEU A 45 3.61 15.93 -3.50
N TYR A 46 4.70 16.56 -3.92
CA TYR A 46 4.76 18.00 -4.13
C TYR A 46 3.77 18.46 -5.24
N GLU A 47 3.73 17.78 -6.39
CA GLU A 47 2.75 18.11 -7.44
C GLU A 47 1.30 17.83 -6.97
N THR A 48 1.09 16.77 -6.21
CA THR A 48 -0.20 16.49 -5.55
C THR A 48 -0.61 17.63 -4.62
N SER A 49 0.31 18.19 -3.86
CA SER A 49 0.01 19.31 -2.95
C SER A 49 -0.49 20.55 -3.69
N LYS A 50 -0.01 20.82 -4.90
CA LYS A 50 -0.49 21.93 -5.75
C LYS A 50 -1.94 21.75 -6.20
N ILE A 51 -2.35 20.50 -6.44
CA ILE A 51 -3.74 20.19 -6.78
C ILE A 51 -4.61 20.36 -5.52
N LEU A 52 -4.17 19.79 -4.40
CA LEU A 52 -4.91 19.81 -3.13
C LEU A 52 -4.89 21.16 -2.44
N SER A 53 -4.00 22.08 -2.81
CA SER A 53 -4.08 23.48 -2.35
C SER A 53 -5.27 24.24 -2.94
N LYS A 54 -5.83 23.73 -4.05
CA LYS A 54 -6.96 24.33 -4.78
C LYS A 54 -8.25 23.49 -4.68
N LYS A 55 -8.14 22.22 -4.30
CA LYS A 55 -9.26 21.26 -4.23
C LYS A 55 -9.18 20.48 -2.91
N SER A 56 -10.31 20.23 -2.27
CA SER A 56 -10.34 19.35 -1.09
C SER A 56 -10.24 17.87 -1.51
N PHE A 57 -9.78 17.02 -0.59
CA PHE A 57 -9.81 15.56 -0.79
C PHE A 57 -11.21 15.04 -1.10
N ASN A 58 -12.24 15.56 -0.42
CA ASN A 58 -13.62 15.15 -0.64
C ASN A 58 -14.13 15.49 -2.04
N SER A 59 -13.61 16.55 -2.67
CA SER A 59 -14.00 16.91 -4.05
C SER A 59 -13.43 15.98 -5.11
N ILE A 60 -12.41 15.17 -4.77
CA ILE A 60 -11.79 14.20 -5.68
C ILE A 60 -12.21 12.77 -5.38
N TYR A 61 -12.84 12.52 -4.23
CA TYR A 61 -13.35 11.21 -3.86
C TYR A 61 -14.39 10.70 -4.87
N PRO A 62 -14.36 9.43 -5.29
CA PRO A 62 -13.36 8.39 -4.99
C PRO A 62 -12.20 8.34 -6.00
N ASN A 63 -12.03 9.34 -6.84
CA ASN A 63 -11.14 9.34 -8.02
C ASN A 63 -9.73 9.85 -7.68
N PHE A 64 -9.09 9.28 -6.65
CA PHE A 64 -7.74 9.68 -6.20
C PHE A 64 -6.63 9.40 -7.22
N ASP A 65 -6.87 8.58 -8.22
CA ASP A 65 -5.94 8.27 -9.32
C ASP A 65 -5.65 9.48 -10.24
N VAL A 66 -6.41 10.55 -10.13
CA VAL A 66 -6.09 11.83 -10.78
C VAL A 66 -4.88 12.55 -10.14
N LEU A 67 -4.47 12.11 -8.94
CA LEU A 67 -3.34 12.69 -8.22
C LEU A 67 -2.01 12.07 -8.65
N PRO A 68 -0.97 12.88 -8.90
CA PRO A 68 0.35 12.39 -9.25
C PRO A 68 0.90 11.38 -8.23
N GLY A 69 1.26 10.19 -8.69
CA GLY A 69 1.81 9.12 -7.83
C GLY A 69 0.79 8.29 -7.08
N VAL A 70 -0.50 8.52 -7.28
CA VAL A 70 -1.57 7.68 -6.75
C VAL A 70 -1.92 6.62 -7.79
N GLY A 71 -1.27 5.46 -7.70
CA GLY A 71 -1.63 4.27 -8.45
C GLY A 71 -2.71 3.45 -7.76
N LYS A 72 -3.06 2.30 -8.36
CA LYS A 72 -4.11 1.39 -7.88
C LYS A 72 -3.98 1.04 -6.40
N TYR A 73 -2.78 0.65 -5.96
CA TYR A 73 -2.51 0.35 -4.55
C TYR A 73 -2.78 1.56 -3.64
N THR A 74 -2.20 2.72 -3.97
CA THR A 74 -2.34 3.93 -3.14
C THR A 74 -3.79 4.40 -3.08
N LYS A 75 -4.53 4.31 -4.21
CA LYS A 75 -5.96 4.60 -4.25
C LYS A 75 -6.74 3.68 -3.30
N SER A 76 -6.53 2.36 -3.40
CA SER A 76 -7.19 1.39 -2.52
C SER A 76 -6.82 1.58 -1.05
N ALA A 77 -5.56 1.94 -0.76
CA ALA A 77 -5.12 2.26 0.58
C ALA A 77 -5.85 3.50 1.12
N LEU A 78 -5.93 4.58 0.35
CA LEU A 78 -6.69 5.78 0.74
C LEU A 78 -8.18 5.45 1.00
N LEU A 79 -8.82 4.73 0.09
CA LEU A 79 -10.22 4.33 0.22
C LEU A 79 -10.43 3.47 1.49
N SER A 80 -9.55 2.52 1.76
CA SER A 80 -9.67 1.66 2.93
C SER A 80 -9.33 2.36 4.24
N PHE A 81 -8.19 3.06 4.31
CA PHE A 81 -7.67 3.61 5.57
C PHE A 81 -8.28 4.95 5.97
N ALA A 82 -8.64 5.80 4.99
CA ALA A 82 -9.19 7.12 5.27
C ALA A 82 -10.73 7.17 5.16
N TYR A 83 -11.33 6.35 4.28
CA TYR A 83 -12.77 6.38 4.00
C TYR A 83 -13.50 5.10 4.41
N GLU A 84 -12.79 4.11 4.95
CA GLU A 84 -13.32 2.82 5.39
C GLU A 84 -14.11 2.05 4.31
N GLU A 85 -13.81 2.32 3.03
CA GLU A 85 -14.40 1.59 1.91
C GLU A 85 -13.99 0.12 1.91
N LYS A 86 -14.90 -0.74 1.47
CA LYS A 86 -14.67 -2.20 1.41
C LYS A 86 -13.81 -2.58 0.24
N VAL A 87 -12.52 -2.23 0.31
CA VAL A 87 -11.50 -2.53 -0.70
C VAL A 87 -10.26 -3.15 -0.07
N ILE A 88 -9.59 -4.01 -0.82
CA ILE A 88 -8.31 -4.63 -0.42
C ILE A 88 -7.17 -3.90 -1.12
N ALA A 89 -6.30 -3.28 -0.33
CA ALA A 89 -5.10 -2.60 -0.84
C ALA A 89 -4.04 -3.63 -1.26
N GLN A 90 -3.97 -3.90 -2.56
CA GLN A 90 -3.16 -4.96 -3.15
C GLN A 90 -1.69 -4.54 -3.28
N ASP A 91 -0.93 -4.58 -2.17
CA ASP A 91 0.53 -4.47 -2.21
C ASP A 91 1.18 -5.83 -2.54
N THR A 92 2.51 -5.86 -2.61
CA THR A 92 3.27 -7.08 -2.88
C THR A 92 3.08 -8.16 -1.81
N ASN A 93 2.80 -7.79 -0.55
CA ASN A 93 2.52 -8.74 0.53
C ASN A 93 1.16 -9.38 0.34
N VAL A 94 0.13 -8.57 0.09
CA VAL A 94 -1.23 -9.05 -0.14
C VAL A 94 -1.29 -9.98 -1.35
N ILE A 95 -0.72 -9.56 -2.48
CA ILE A 95 -0.65 -10.38 -3.70
C ILE A 95 0.02 -11.72 -3.40
N ARG A 96 1.16 -11.71 -2.70
CA ARG A 96 1.91 -12.91 -2.34
C ARG A 96 1.11 -13.84 -1.42
N ILE A 97 0.44 -13.30 -0.39
CA ILE A 97 -0.38 -14.08 0.53
C ILE A 97 -1.52 -14.77 -0.23
N PHE A 98 -2.27 -14.03 -1.03
CA PHE A 98 -3.37 -14.59 -1.82
C PHE A 98 -2.89 -15.61 -2.83
N SER A 99 -1.78 -15.34 -3.53
CA SER A 99 -1.17 -16.29 -4.46
C SER A 99 -0.83 -17.60 -3.77
N ARG A 100 -0.16 -17.54 -2.63
CA ARG A 100 0.28 -18.71 -1.88
C ARG A 100 -0.90 -19.48 -1.25
N PHE A 101 -1.81 -18.75 -0.61
CA PHE A 101 -2.93 -19.36 0.11
C PHE A 101 -3.90 -20.05 -0.83
N PHE A 102 -4.29 -19.40 -1.92
CA PHE A 102 -5.24 -19.95 -2.88
C PHE A 102 -4.58 -20.75 -4.02
N GLY A 103 -3.25 -20.76 -4.15
CA GLY A 103 -2.54 -21.38 -5.26
C GLY A 103 -2.80 -20.71 -6.60
N ILE A 104 -3.02 -19.42 -6.62
CA ILE A 104 -3.33 -18.62 -7.81
C ILE A 104 -2.10 -17.80 -8.19
N GLU A 105 -1.64 -17.89 -9.45
CA GLU A 105 -0.45 -17.19 -9.91
C GLU A 105 -0.65 -15.66 -9.91
N ASN A 106 -1.76 -15.18 -10.43
CA ASN A 106 -2.11 -13.77 -10.55
C ASN A 106 -3.43 -13.47 -9.83
N PRO A 107 -3.42 -13.28 -8.49
CA PRO A 107 -4.64 -13.22 -7.70
C PRO A 107 -5.38 -11.87 -7.76
N GLN A 108 -4.87 -10.86 -8.48
CA GLN A 108 -5.42 -9.52 -8.49
C GLN A 108 -6.89 -9.49 -8.90
N ASN A 109 -7.23 -10.13 -10.02
CA ASN A 109 -8.60 -10.23 -10.50
C ASN A 109 -9.50 -11.03 -9.54
N PHE A 110 -8.96 -12.07 -8.90
CA PHE A 110 -9.66 -12.82 -7.89
C PHE A 110 -9.99 -11.94 -6.67
N ILE A 111 -9.01 -11.17 -6.20
CA ILE A 111 -9.18 -10.24 -5.08
C ILE A 111 -10.28 -9.24 -5.40
N GLU A 112 -10.21 -8.56 -6.55
CA GLU A 112 -11.18 -7.54 -6.97
C GLU A 112 -12.62 -8.07 -7.06
N LYS A 113 -12.79 -9.28 -7.60
CA LYS A 113 -14.11 -9.92 -7.71
C LYS A 113 -14.69 -10.34 -6.37
N ASN A 114 -13.84 -10.65 -5.39
CA ASN A 114 -14.25 -11.24 -4.12
C ASN A 114 -14.09 -10.32 -2.91
N GLU A 115 -13.46 -9.14 -3.04
CA GLU A 115 -13.13 -8.26 -1.90
C GLU A 115 -14.34 -7.87 -1.05
N LYS A 116 -15.50 -7.62 -1.66
CA LYS A 116 -16.73 -7.28 -0.93
C LYS A 116 -17.21 -8.46 -0.07
N ASN A 117 -17.09 -9.68 -0.57
CA ASN A 117 -17.46 -10.89 0.17
C ASN A 117 -16.44 -11.18 1.29
N ILE A 118 -15.15 -11.06 1.00
CA ILE A 118 -14.08 -11.22 1.97
C ILE A 118 -14.23 -10.21 3.12
N LEU A 119 -14.58 -8.98 2.79
CA LEU A 119 -14.73 -7.88 3.75
C LEU A 119 -16.16 -7.73 4.30
N LYS A 120 -17.06 -8.68 4.05
CA LYS A 120 -18.48 -8.55 4.43
C LYS A 120 -18.66 -8.15 5.89
N ASN A 121 -17.97 -8.85 6.79
CA ASN A 121 -18.10 -8.71 8.25
C ASN A 121 -16.81 -8.20 8.92
N ILE A 122 -15.86 -7.68 8.13
CA ILE A 122 -14.56 -7.24 8.62
C ILE A 122 -14.35 -5.78 8.22
N LYS A 123 -13.82 -4.96 9.14
CA LYS A 123 -13.38 -3.60 8.82
C LYS A 123 -12.20 -3.66 7.85
N SER A 124 -12.34 -3.05 6.69
CA SER A 124 -11.35 -3.03 5.61
C SER A 124 -9.96 -2.58 6.10
N ARG A 125 -9.92 -1.47 6.86
CA ARG A 125 -8.71 -0.94 7.49
C ARG A 125 -7.98 -2.00 8.32
N LYS A 126 -8.70 -2.71 9.22
CA LYS A 126 -8.12 -3.75 10.07
C LYS A 126 -7.61 -4.93 9.26
N PHE A 127 -8.38 -5.36 8.27
CA PHE A 127 -8.01 -6.49 7.41
C PHE A 127 -6.73 -6.18 6.60
N ASN A 128 -6.67 -5.02 5.97
CA ASN A 128 -5.50 -4.61 5.21
C ASN A 128 -4.25 -4.50 6.10
N GLN A 129 -4.38 -3.93 7.30
CA GLN A 129 -3.26 -3.85 8.25
C GLN A 129 -2.77 -5.24 8.66
N ILE A 130 -3.68 -6.16 8.99
CA ILE A 130 -3.34 -7.55 9.34
C ILE A 130 -2.59 -8.22 8.19
N LEU A 131 -3.04 -8.09 6.95
CA LEU A 131 -2.37 -8.68 5.80
C LEU A 131 -0.96 -8.12 5.59
N MET A 132 -0.77 -6.82 5.75
CA MET A 132 0.55 -6.18 5.64
C MET A 132 1.50 -6.68 6.73
N ASP A 133 1.04 -6.74 7.99
CA ASP A 133 1.82 -7.25 9.11
C ASP A 133 2.14 -8.74 8.95
N PHE A 134 1.15 -9.54 8.59
CA PHE A 134 1.32 -10.97 8.34
C PHE A 134 2.30 -11.24 7.19
N GLY A 135 2.21 -10.46 6.10
CA GLY A 135 3.13 -10.58 4.96
C GLY A 135 4.57 -10.16 5.30
N SER A 136 4.73 -9.22 6.22
CA SER A 136 6.06 -8.75 6.62
C SER A 136 6.73 -9.65 7.67
N LYS A 137 5.95 -10.32 8.52
CA LYS A 137 6.45 -11.08 9.67
C LYS A 137 6.43 -12.60 9.45
N ILE A 138 5.36 -13.13 8.89
CA ILE A 138 5.12 -14.59 8.76
C ILE A 138 5.27 -15.03 7.31
N CYS A 139 4.40 -14.55 6.41
CA CYS A 139 4.41 -14.94 5.00
C CYS A 139 5.42 -14.10 4.21
N THR A 140 6.68 -14.07 4.65
CA THR A 140 7.75 -13.27 4.02
C THR A 140 8.07 -13.72 2.61
N SER A 141 8.75 -12.88 1.82
CA SER A 141 9.02 -13.18 0.41
C SER A 141 10.00 -14.35 0.22
N ARG A 142 11.10 -14.40 1.00
CA ARG A 142 12.17 -15.37 0.82
C ARG A 142 12.03 -16.60 1.74
N ASN A 143 11.90 -16.37 3.04
CA ASN A 143 11.87 -17.42 4.06
C ASN A 143 10.59 -17.30 4.89
N PRO A 144 9.43 -17.75 4.38
CA PRO A 144 8.19 -17.69 5.14
C PRO A 144 8.22 -18.65 6.32
N LEU A 145 7.71 -18.22 7.47
CA LEU A 145 7.60 -19.02 8.69
C LEU A 145 6.35 -19.90 8.62
N CYS A 146 6.35 -20.88 7.71
CA CYS A 146 5.18 -21.72 7.45
C CYS A 146 4.76 -22.55 8.66
N THR A 147 5.71 -23.07 9.44
CA THR A 147 5.45 -23.86 10.66
C THR A 147 4.80 -23.04 11.79
N GLU A 148 4.93 -21.73 11.76
CA GLU A 148 4.28 -20.81 12.71
C GLU A 148 3.02 -20.16 12.14
N CYS A 149 2.68 -20.51 10.90
CA CYS A 149 1.61 -19.85 10.15
C CYS A 149 0.25 -20.40 10.51
N VAL A 150 -0.64 -19.55 11.02
CA VAL A 150 -2.03 -19.93 11.36
C VAL A 150 -2.87 -20.37 10.15
N LEU A 151 -2.40 -20.11 8.95
CA LEU A 151 -3.07 -20.49 7.69
C LEU A 151 -2.49 -21.77 7.08
N GLU A 152 -1.49 -22.40 7.73
CA GLU A 152 -0.75 -23.55 7.18
C GLU A 152 -1.67 -24.67 6.71
N ALA A 153 -2.59 -25.10 7.54
CA ALA A 153 -3.47 -26.23 7.27
C ALA A 153 -4.32 -26.11 5.98
N ASN A 154 -4.60 -24.87 5.56
CA ASN A 154 -5.42 -24.59 4.38
C ASN A 154 -4.63 -23.94 3.23
N CYS A 155 -3.31 -23.76 3.41
CA CYS A 155 -2.46 -23.06 2.43
C CYS A 155 -2.04 -24.01 1.29
N LYS A 156 -2.50 -23.74 0.08
CA LYS A 156 -2.20 -24.60 -1.07
C LYS A 156 -0.71 -24.65 -1.45
N LYS A 157 0.05 -23.61 -1.13
CA LYS A 157 1.51 -23.56 -1.39
C LYS A 157 2.34 -24.39 -0.44
N PHE A 158 1.87 -24.64 0.77
CA PHE A 158 2.57 -25.49 1.72
C PHE A 158 2.69 -26.93 1.21
N PHE A 159 1.65 -27.42 0.56
CA PHE A 159 1.59 -28.79 0.04
C PHE A 159 2.23 -28.97 -1.36
N SER A 160 2.54 -27.89 -2.05
CA SER A 160 3.23 -27.96 -3.34
C SER A 160 4.74 -27.77 -3.14
N ASN A 161 5.52 -28.85 -3.29
CA ASN A 161 7.01 -28.82 -3.31
C ASN A 161 7.60 -28.00 -4.47
N THR A 162 6.84 -27.10 -5.08
CA THR A 162 7.33 -26.21 -6.12
C THR A 162 8.10 -25.06 -5.49
N LYS A 163 9.40 -24.97 -5.81
CA LYS A 163 10.25 -23.83 -5.47
C LYS A 163 9.52 -22.55 -5.88
N TYR A 164 9.19 -21.71 -4.89
CA TYR A 164 8.61 -20.40 -5.16
C TYR A 164 9.63 -19.54 -5.91
N THR A 165 9.36 -19.27 -7.15
CA THR A 165 10.03 -18.19 -7.88
C THR A 165 9.24 -16.90 -7.61
N PRO A 166 9.87 -15.87 -7.02
CA PRO A 166 9.21 -14.57 -6.86
C PRO A 166 8.80 -14.06 -8.24
N VAL A 167 7.51 -13.74 -8.42
CA VAL A 167 7.10 -13.00 -9.61
C VAL A 167 7.73 -11.61 -9.51
N PRO A 168 8.60 -11.21 -10.45
CA PRO A 168 9.20 -9.88 -10.42
C PRO A 168 8.08 -8.85 -10.55
N PHE A 169 8.07 -7.88 -9.66
CA PHE A 169 7.19 -6.72 -9.74
C PHE A 169 7.56 -5.96 -11.02
N LYS A 170 6.75 -6.07 -12.05
CA LYS A 170 6.82 -5.16 -13.21
C LYS A 170 6.33 -3.81 -12.71
N GLY A 171 7.28 -2.97 -12.28
CA GLY A 171 7.01 -1.58 -12.01
C GLY A 171 6.44 -0.95 -13.28
N SER A 172 5.26 -0.37 -13.18
CA SER A 172 4.77 0.54 -14.23
C SER A 172 5.75 1.71 -14.32
N ASN A 173 6.37 1.84 -15.50
CA ASN A 173 7.15 3.01 -15.90
C ASN A 173 6.34 4.31 -15.75
#